data_f4b350fbbe90b602eb9b0cb5d98d1026
#
_entry.id   f4b350fbbe90b602eb9b0cb5d98d1026
#
_cell.length_a   1.000
_cell.length_b   1.000
_cell.length_c   1.000
_cell.angle_alpha   90.00
_cell.angle_beta   90.00
_cell.angle_gamma   90.00
#
_symmetry.space_group_name_H-M   'P 1'
#
loop_
_entity.id
_entity.type
_entity.pdbx_description
1 polymer ?
#
loop_
_entity_poly.entity_id
_entity_poly.type
_entity_poly.pdbx_seq_one_letter_code
_entity_poly.pdbx_strand_id
1 'polypeptide(L)'
;MYNNWDELEKSINNCKKCKLCVNRNNIVFGSGNKNADIMIIGEGPGADEDRQGIPFVGKAGQLMNKAFEGLSLNREKLYIANIVKCRPPSNRVPEKDEAIACLDYLRNQVILVNPKIIILMGSTALKNILGEEYGITSSRGKWVEKKSIQYMPTWHPAALLRDETKKIDFWKDLKEVKKKADELGLNY
;
A
#
# COMPACT_ATOMS: atom_id res chain seq x y z
N MET A 1 -1.14 -19.78 7.72
CA MET A 1 0.06 -18.94 7.55
C MET A 1 0.88 -19.58 6.46
N TYR A 2 1.41 -18.82 5.50
CA TYR A 2 2.25 -19.37 4.42
C TYR A 2 3.72 -19.29 4.84
N ASN A 3 4.49 -20.31 4.48
CA ASN A 3 5.90 -20.42 4.91
C ASN A 3 6.86 -19.63 4.00
N ASN A 4 6.45 -19.35 2.77
CA ASN A 4 7.26 -18.64 1.78
C ASN A 4 6.40 -17.96 0.72
N TRP A 5 7.07 -17.16 -0.14
CA TRP A 5 6.46 -16.41 -1.21
C TRP A 5 5.77 -17.29 -2.25
N ASP A 6 6.38 -18.42 -2.62
CA ASP A 6 5.84 -19.31 -3.67
C ASP A 6 4.50 -19.91 -3.25
N GLU A 7 4.36 -20.32 -1.99
CA GLU A 7 3.10 -20.82 -1.45
C GLU A 7 2.04 -19.72 -1.44
N LEU A 8 2.40 -18.52 -1.00
CA LEU A 8 1.48 -17.39 -0.94
C LEU A 8 1.02 -16.96 -2.36
N GLU A 9 1.93 -16.85 -3.31
CA GLU A 9 1.62 -16.50 -4.70
C GLU A 9 0.75 -17.57 -5.39
N LYS A 10 1.07 -18.84 -5.20
CA LYS A 10 0.23 -19.93 -5.71
C LYS A 10 -1.18 -19.91 -5.15
N SER A 11 -1.34 -19.57 -3.87
CA SER A 11 -2.64 -19.55 -3.19
C SER A 11 -3.60 -18.49 -3.72
N ILE A 12 -3.09 -17.40 -4.27
CA ILE A 12 -3.91 -16.30 -4.78
C ILE A 12 -4.25 -16.42 -6.26
N ASN A 13 -3.49 -17.16 -7.06
CA ASN A 13 -3.61 -17.19 -8.53
C ASN A 13 -5.04 -17.40 -9.06
N ASN A 14 -5.83 -18.23 -8.38
CA ASN A 14 -7.23 -18.52 -8.75
C ASN A 14 -8.21 -18.09 -7.66
N CYS A 15 -7.86 -17.06 -6.87
CA CYS A 15 -8.68 -16.61 -5.74
C CYS A 15 -10.09 -16.19 -6.18
N LYS A 16 -11.10 -16.75 -5.50
CA LYS A 16 -12.54 -16.43 -5.67
C LYS A 16 -13.21 -16.10 -4.33
N LYS A 17 -12.44 -15.59 -3.35
CA LYS A 17 -12.92 -15.34 -1.98
C LYS A 17 -13.92 -14.18 -1.87
N CYS A 18 -14.00 -13.28 -2.86
CA CYS A 18 -14.95 -12.16 -2.88
C CYS A 18 -15.40 -11.85 -4.32
N LYS A 19 -16.43 -11.04 -4.45
CA LYS A 19 -17.03 -10.66 -5.75
C LYS A 19 -16.11 -9.88 -6.68
N LEU A 20 -15.03 -9.28 -6.19
CA LEU A 20 -14.07 -8.57 -7.04
C LEU A 20 -13.36 -9.49 -8.05
N CYS A 21 -13.39 -10.81 -7.84
CA CYS A 21 -12.80 -11.75 -8.78
C CYS A 21 -13.53 -11.81 -10.13
N VAL A 22 -14.80 -11.39 -10.21
CA VAL A 22 -15.65 -11.55 -11.40
C VAL A 22 -15.19 -10.63 -12.55
N ASN A 23 -14.84 -9.40 -12.25
CA ASN A 23 -14.57 -8.35 -13.24
C ASN A 23 -13.10 -7.92 -13.31
N ARG A 24 -12.20 -8.60 -12.60
CA ARG A 24 -10.76 -8.30 -12.71
C ARG A 24 -10.17 -8.85 -14.00
N ASN A 25 -9.21 -8.13 -14.57
CA ASN A 25 -8.34 -8.66 -15.63
C ASN A 25 -7.18 -9.44 -15.00
N ASN A 26 -6.52 -8.84 -14.01
CA ASN A 26 -5.39 -9.43 -13.31
C ASN A 26 -5.55 -9.32 -11.78
N ILE A 27 -4.90 -10.24 -11.07
CA ILE A 27 -4.64 -10.08 -9.65
C ILE A 27 -3.42 -9.18 -9.51
N VAL A 28 -3.56 -8.06 -8.81
CA VAL A 28 -2.46 -7.15 -8.48
C VAL A 28 -1.92 -7.55 -7.10
N PHE A 29 -1.05 -8.55 -7.10
CA PHE A 29 -0.58 -9.16 -5.85
C PHE A 29 0.25 -8.19 -5.00
N GLY A 30 1.20 -7.54 -5.62
CA GLY A 30 2.18 -6.62 -5.05
C GLY A 30 3.43 -6.63 -5.91
N SER A 31 4.35 -5.70 -5.69
CA SER A 31 5.61 -5.63 -6.43
C SER A 31 6.71 -4.97 -5.63
N GLY A 32 7.95 -5.21 -6.04
CA GLY A 32 9.16 -4.64 -5.44
C GLY A 32 10.00 -5.64 -4.70
N ASN A 33 10.85 -5.15 -3.79
CA ASN A 33 11.79 -5.97 -3.04
C ASN A 33 11.07 -6.79 -1.96
N LYS A 34 11.12 -8.11 -2.05
CA LYS A 34 10.53 -9.04 -1.07
C LYS A 34 11.22 -8.99 0.32
N ASN A 35 12.39 -8.36 0.42
CA ASN A 35 13.13 -8.12 1.66
C ASN A 35 13.24 -6.61 1.97
N ALA A 36 12.22 -5.83 1.62
CA ALA A 36 12.23 -4.39 1.80
C ALA A 36 12.14 -3.98 3.27
N ASP A 37 12.92 -3.00 3.69
CA ASP A 37 12.76 -2.37 5.00
C ASP A 37 11.52 -1.46 5.06
N ILE A 38 11.05 -0.95 3.92
CA ILE A 38 9.89 -0.07 3.82
C ILE A 38 8.84 -0.70 2.90
N MET A 39 7.62 -0.81 3.42
CA MET A 39 6.46 -1.31 2.67
C MET A 39 5.42 -0.22 2.50
N ILE A 40 4.74 -0.21 1.35
CA ILE A 40 3.65 0.71 1.04
C ILE A 40 2.37 -0.08 0.91
N ILE A 41 1.32 0.39 1.58
CA ILE A 41 -0.01 -0.21 1.50
C ILE A 41 -1.01 0.85 1.03
N GLY A 42 -1.62 0.60 -0.15
CA GLY A 42 -2.71 1.39 -0.71
C GLY A 42 -4.07 0.73 -0.55
N GLU A 43 -5.08 1.29 -1.21
CA GLU A 43 -6.48 0.83 -1.14
C GLU A 43 -6.72 -0.39 -2.03
N GLY A 44 -6.55 -0.25 -3.32
CA GLY A 44 -6.83 -1.28 -4.32
C GLY A 44 -6.37 -0.87 -5.71
N PRO A 45 -6.36 -1.81 -6.68
CA PRO A 45 -5.96 -1.53 -8.05
C PRO A 45 -6.92 -0.59 -8.76
N GLY A 46 -6.37 0.35 -9.55
CA GLY A 46 -7.10 1.09 -10.58
C GLY A 46 -7.12 0.34 -11.92
N ALA A 47 -7.56 1.02 -12.98
CA ALA A 47 -7.70 0.40 -14.30
C ALA A 47 -6.36 0.00 -14.93
N ASP A 48 -5.34 0.83 -14.78
CA ASP A 48 -4.01 0.56 -15.34
C ASP A 48 -3.32 -0.58 -14.58
N GLU A 49 -3.48 -0.61 -13.25
CA GLU A 49 -2.97 -1.67 -12.39
C GLU A 49 -3.64 -3.02 -12.70
N ASP A 50 -4.95 -3.03 -12.87
CA ASP A 50 -5.72 -4.23 -13.22
C ASP A 50 -5.30 -4.78 -14.60
N ARG A 51 -5.01 -3.89 -15.57
CA ARG A 51 -4.53 -4.29 -16.89
C ARG A 51 -3.12 -4.87 -16.87
N GLN A 52 -2.23 -4.32 -16.03
CA GLN A 52 -0.80 -4.68 -16.00
C GLN A 52 -0.44 -5.71 -14.92
N GLY A 53 -1.29 -5.91 -13.91
CA GLY A 53 -0.98 -6.76 -12.76
C GLY A 53 0.01 -6.14 -11.76
N ILE A 54 0.34 -4.85 -11.89
CA ILE A 54 1.36 -4.18 -11.09
C ILE A 54 0.73 -3.01 -10.31
N PRO A 55 0.99 -2.86 -8.99
CA PRO A 55 0.41 -1.79 -8.19
C PRO A 55 1.04 -0.43 -8.51
N PHE A 56 0.26 0.63 -8.42
CA PHE A 56 0.70 2.02 -8.56
C PHE A 56 1.46 2.32 -9.87
N VAL A 57 0.87 1.96 -11.02
CA VAL A 57 1.40 2.27 -12.37
C VAL A 57 0.59 3.34 -13.10
N GLY A 58 -0.67 3.57 -12.73
CA GLY A 58 -1.53 4.61 -13.26
C GLY A 58 -1.13 6.02 -12.81
N LYS A 59 -1.93 7.03 -13.12
CA LYS A 59 -1.64 8.46 -12.82
C LYS A 59 -1.30 8.72 -11.35
N ALA A 60 -2.00 8.08 -10.41
CA ALA A 60 -1.74 8.20 -8.98
C ALA A 60 -0.36 7.60 -8.61
N GLY A 61 -0.02 6.44 -9.16
CA GLY A 61 1.27 5.81 -8.97
C GLY A 61 2.42 6.62 -9.56
N GLN A 62 2.23 7.21 -10.73
CA GLN A 62 3.22 8.09 -11.36
C GLN A 62 3.51 9.33 -10.49
N LEU A 63 2.47 9.93 -9.89
CA LEU A 63 2.65 11.05 -8.95
C LEU A 63 3.42 10.62 -7.71
N MET A 64 3.11 9.45 -7.16
CA MET A 64 3.86 8.86 -6.05
C MET A 64 5.34 8.64 -6.39
N ASN A 65 5.61 8.06 -7.57
CA ASN A 65 6.98 7.82 -8.03
C ASN A 65 7.80 9.10 -8.15
N LYS A 66 7.21 10.19 -8.70
CA LYS A 66 7.86 11.50 -8.75
C LYS A 66 8.24 12.03 -7.37
N ALA A 67 7.36 11.82 -6.37
CA ALA A 67 7.67 12.21 -4.99
C ALA A 67 8.80 11.35 -4.39
N PHE A 68 8.83 10.06 -4.70
CA PHE A 68 9.91 9.16 -4.27
C PHE A 68 11.25 9.53 -4.91
N GLU A 69 11.28 9.76 -6.21
CA GLU A 69 12.48 10.23 -6.94
C GLU A 69 13.04 11.52 -6.32
N GLY A 70 12.17 12.50 -6.05
CA GLY A 70 12.56 13.76 -5.41
C GLY A 70 13.11 13.62 -3.99
N LEU A 71 12.85 12.50 -3.33
CA LEU A 71 13.37 12.17 -1.98
C LEU A 71 14.44 11.08 -2.00
N SER A 72 14.86 10.63 -3.19
CA SER A 72 15.79 9.52 -3.36
C SER A 72 15.31 8.21 -2.71
N LEU A 73 14.00 8.02 -2.63
CA LEU A 73 13.39 6.74 -2.26
C LEU A 73 13.30 5.88 -3.52
N ASN A 74 14.09 4.81 -3.58
CA ASN A 74 14.11 3.95 -4.76
C ASN A 74 12.93 2.96 -4.73
N ARG A 75 11.98 3.11 -5.66
CA ARG A 75 10.80 2.23 -5.77
C ARG A 75 11.16 0.74 -5.80
N GLU A 76 12.27 0.37 -6.43
CA GLU A 76 12.70 -1.03 -6.56
C GLU A 76 13.18 -1.65 -5.23
N LYS A 77 13.59 -0.81 -4.28
CA LYS A 77 13.97 -1.23 -2.94
C LYS A 77 12.78 -1.36 -1.97
N LEU A 78 11.63 -0.79 -2.32
CA LEU A 78 10.40 -0.84 -1.54
C LEU A 78 9.55 -2.05 -1.93
N TYR A 79 8.65 -2.48 -1.04
CA TYR A 79 7.58 -3.42 -1.40
C TYR A 79 6.24 -2.70 -1.41
N ILE A 80 5.46 -2.85 -2.48
CA ILE A 80 4.21 -2.11 -2.69
C ILE A 80 3.05 -3.10 -2.84
N ALA A 81 2.01 -2.90 -2.06
CA ALA A 81 0.80 -3.71 -2.10
C ALA A 81 -0.46 -2.87 -1.80
N ASN A 82 -1.62 -3.49 -1.91
CA ASN A 82 -2.91 -2.88 -1.59
C ASN A 82 -3.70 -3.76 -0.61
N ILE A 83 -4.71 -3.18 0.05
CA ILE A 83 -5.69 -3.90 0.90
C ILE A 83 -6.38 -4.98 0.09
N VAL A 84 -6.95 -4.63 -1.09
CA VAL A 84 -7.52 -5.60 -2.02
C VAL A 84 -6.63 -5.80 -3.24
N LYS A 85 -6.61 -7.05 -3.76
CA LYS A 85 -5.74 -7.45 -4.89
C LYS A 85 -6.45 -7.42 -6.24
N CYS A 86 -7.75 -7.15 -6.24
CA CYS A 86 -8.58 -7.06 -7.44
C CYS A 86 -9.22 -5.69 -7.51
N ARG A 87 -9.42 -5.16 -8.74
CA ARG A 87 -9.99 -3.84 -8.98
C ARG A 87 -11.47 -3.80 -8.60
N PRO A 88 -11.91 -2.89 -7.70
CA PRO A 88 -13.33 -2.65 -7.48
C PRO A 88 -13.99 -1.99 -8.70
N PRO A 89 -15.27 -2.31 -9.02
CA PRO A 89 -15.99 -1.67 -10.10
C PRO A 89 -15.95 -0.14 -9.99
N SER A 90 -15.70 0.54 -11.13
CA SER A 90 -15.58 2.01 -11.22
C SER A 90 -14.58 2.64 -10.22
N ASN A 91 -13.60 1.87 -9.76
CA ASN A 91 -12.61 2.27 -8.73
C ASN A 91 -13.26 2.77 -7.43
N ARG A 92 -14.42 2.22 -7.04
CA ARG A 92 -15.03 2.54 -5.75
C ARG A 92 -14.16 2.06 -4.60
N VAL A 93 -14.38 2.58 -3.41
CA VAL A 93 -13.79 2.03 -2.19
C VAL A 93 -14.21 0.56 -2.05
N PRO A 94 -13.30 -0.36 -1.70
CA PRO A 94 -13.64 -1.74 -1.41
C PRO A 94 -14.68 -1.85 -0.28
N GLU A 95 -15.61 -2.77 -0.42
CA GLU A 95 -16.56 -3.08 0.65
C GLU A 95 -15.84 -3.82 1.79
N LYS A 96 -16.43 -3.77 2.98
CA LYS A 96 -15.80 -4.35 4.17
C LYS A 96 -15.54 -5.85 4.05
N ASP A 97 -16.47 -6.59 3.48
CA ASP A 97 -16.34 -8.03 3.21
C ASP A 97 -15.24 -8.33 2.18
N GLU A 98 -15.08 -7.48 1.14
CA GLU A 98 -14.02 -7.59 0.14
C GLU A 98 -12.64 -7.37 0.77
N ALA A 99 -12.52 -6.35 1.61
CA ALA A 99 -11.30 -6.06 2.35
C ALA A 99 -10.94 -7.23 3.29
N ILE A 100 -11.89 -7.70 4.11
CA ILE A 100 -11.69 -8.81 5.05
C ILE A 100 -11.24 -10.07 4.31
N ALA A 101 -11.89 -10.43 3.20
CA ALA A 101 -11.54 -11.61 2.42
C ALA A 101 -10.13 -11.56 1.84
N CYS A 102 -9.60 -10.35 1.59
CA CYS A 102 -8.30 -10.13 0.98
C CYS A 102 -7.16 -9.87 1.99
N LEU A 103 -7.50 -9.41 3.22
CA LEU A 103 -6.52 -9.04 4.25
C LEU A 103 -5.56 -10.17 4.64
N ASP A 104 -5.99 -11.43 4.55
CA ASP A 104 -5.12 -12.55 4.90
C ASP A 104 -3.88 -12.61 3.99
N TYR A 105 -4.04 -12.34 2.69
CA TYR A 105 -2.90 -12.25 1.77
C TYR A 105 -1.95 -11.12 2.16
N LEU A 106 -2.48 -9.94 2.47
CA LEU A 106 -1.67 -8.79 2.86
C LEU A 106 -0.93 -9.03 4.19
N ARG A 107 -1.58 -9.64 5.18
CA ARG A 107 -0.95 -10.00 6.47
C ARG A 107 0.24 -10.93 6.26
N ASN A 108 0.08 -11.94 5.41
CA ASN A 108 1.17 -12.85 5.08
C ASN A 108 2.29 -12.13 4.30
N GLN A 109 1.98 -11.18 3.41
CA GLN A 109 2.99 -10.33 2.77
C GLN A 109 3.76 -9.50 3.80
N VAL A 110 3.09 -8.87 4.77
CA VAL A 110 3.76 -8.12 5.85
C VAL A 110 4.68 -9.02 6.68
N ILE A 111 4.25 -10.25 6.98
CA ILE A 111 5.08 -11.22 7.72
C ILE A 111 6.31 -11.60 6.90
N LEU A 112 6.15 -11.90 5.61
CA LEU A 112 7.24 -12.35 4.75
C LEU A 112 8.23 -11.23 4.39
N VAL A 113 7.76 -10.00 4.20
CA VAL A 113 8.62 -8.80 3.98
C VAL A 113 9.33 -8.42 5.28
N ASN A 114 8.64 -8.51 6.42
CA ASN A 114 9.11 -8.09 7.74
C ASN A 114 9.66 -6.65 7.77
N PRO A 115 8.89 -5.65 7.27
CA PRO A 115 9.35 -4.28 7.13
C PRO A 115 9.53 -3.60 8.48
N LYS A 116 10.38 -2.59 8.55
CA LYS A 116 10.55 -1.69 9.70
C LYS A 116 9.58 -0.51 9.64
N ILE A 117 9.27 -0.06 8.43
CA ILE A 117 8.34 1.05 8.18
C ILE A 117 7.24 0.59 7.23
N ILE A 118 5.99 0.95 7.54
CA ILE A 118 4.85 0.81 6.63
C ILE A 118 4.22 2.18 6.39
N ILE A 119 4.15 2.59 5.12
CA ILE A 119 3.44 3.80 4.70
C ILE A 119 2.01 3.39 4.35
N LEU A 120 1.02 3.95 5.05
CA LEU A 120 -0.40 3.71 4.83
C LEU A 120 -0.98 4.83 3.96
N MET A 121 -1.29 4.53 2.71
CA MET A 121 -1.79 5.52 1.76
C MET A 121 -3.32 5.58 1.74
N GLY A 122 -3.86 6.60 2.38
CA GLY A 122 -5.29 6.90 2.42
C GLY A 122 -6.07 6.22 3.53
N SER A 123 -7.35 6.58 3.63
CA SER A 123 -8.24 6.17 4.72
C SER A 123 -8.47 4.66 4.75
N THR A 124 -8.62 4.03 3.59
CA THR A 124 -8.87 2.58 3.50
C THR A 124 -7.70 1.76 4.05
N ALA A 125 -6.46 2.10 3.67
CA ALA A 125 -5.27 1.44 4.20
C ALA A 125 -5.15 1.67 5.71
N LEU A 126 -5.31 2.91 6.14
CA LEU A 126 -5.24 3.30 7.55
C LEU A 126 -6.20 2.51 8.43
N LYS A 127 -7.49 2.51 8.08
CA LYS A 127 -8.54 1.86 8.89
C LYS A 127 -8.42 0.34 8.92
N ASN A 128 -8.11 -0.28 7.79
CA ASN A 128 -7.97 -1.74 7.73
C ASN A 128 -6.73 -2.27 8.46
N ILE A 129 -5.70 -1.45 8.67
CA ILE A 129 -4.44 -1.87 9.33
C ILE A 129 -4.39 -1.45 10.79
N LEU A 130 -4.75 -0.20 11.11
CA LEU A 130 -4.64 0.33 12.46
C LEU A 130 -5.96 0.29 13.23
N GLY A 131 -7.11 0.50 12.57
CA GLY A 131 -8.44 0.47 13.19
C GLY A 131 -9.38 1.55 12.63
N GLU A 132 -10.68 1.34 12.80
CA GLU A 132 -11.73 2.25 12.30
C GLU A 132 -11.74 3.62 13.01
N GLU A 133 -11.18 3.69 14.20
CA GLU A 133 -11.05 4.92 15.00
C GLU A 133 -10.07 5.93 14.41
N TYR A 134 -9.19 5.49 13.51
CA TYR A 134 -8.21 6.37 12.87
C TYR A 134 -8.79 7.14 11.68
N GLY A 135 -8.81 8.47 11.77
CA GLY A 135 -9.16 9.36 10.66
C GLY A 135 -7.93 9.83 9.90
N ILE A 136 -7.95 9.80 8.57
CA ILE A 136 -6.76 10.16 7.77
C ILE A 136 -6.31 11.61 7.99
N THR A 137 -7.24 12.56 8.11
CA THR A 137 -6.93 13.98 8.34
C THR A 137 -6.21 14.23 9.66
N SER A 138 -6.60 13.50 10.72
CA SER A 138 -6.02 13.65 12.06
C SER A 138 -4.76 12.81 12.26
N SER A 139 -4.60 11.72 11.50
CA SER A 139 -3.52 10.75 11.69
C SER A 139 -2.35 10.91 10.72
N ARG A 140 -2.56 11.55 9.54
CA ARG A 140 -1.47 11.73 8.59
C ARG A 140 -0.29 12.48 9.20
N GLY A 141 0.90 12.11 8.80
CA GLY A 141 2.14 12.70 9.28
C GLY A 141 2.51 12.39 10.73
N LYS A 142 1.74 11.53 11.41
CA LYS A 142 2.01 11.11 12.78
C LYS A 142 2.40 9.64 12.82
N TRP A 143 3.51 9.34 13.44
CA TRP A 143 3.97 7.97 13.64
C TRP A 143 3.07 7.20 14.59
N VAL A 144 2.74 5.97 14.23
CA VAL A 144 2.09 4.99 15.10
C VAL A 144 2.97 3.76 15.15
N GLU A 145 3.39 3.34 16.34
CA GLU A 145 4.14 2.11 16.53
C GLU A 145 3.22 0.96 16.95
N LYS A 146 3.32 -0.17 16.27
CA LYS A 146 2.60 -1.39 16.62
C LYS A 146 3.44 -2.62 16.23
N LYS A 147 3.68 -3.52 17.19
CA LYS A 147 4.48 -4.74 16.97
C LYS A 147 5.84 -4.47 16.34
N SER A 148 6.56 -3.47 16.84
CA SER A 148 7.89 -3.07 16.37
C SER A 148 7.95 -2.57 14.91
N ILE A 149 6.80 -2.28 14.30
CA ILE A 149 6.69 -1.65 12.99
C ILE A 149 6.25 -0.21 13.18
N GLN A 150 6.92 0.72 12.48
CA GLN A 150 6.58 2.14 12.43
C GLN A 150 5.61 2.39 11.28
N TYR A 151 4.41 2.91 11.58
CA TYR A 151 3.40 3.22 10.58
C TYR A 151 3.33 4.72 10.33
N MET A 152 3.37 5.12 9.05
CA MET A 152 3.17 6.51 8.63
C MET A 152 1.91 6.61 7.78
N PRO A 153 0.78 7.06 8.33
CA PRO A 153 -0.39 7.43 7.54
C PRO A 153 -0.13 8.68 6.70
N THR A 154 -0.53 8.67 5.44
CA THR A 154 -0.47 9.83 4.55
C THR A 154 -1.62 9.83 3.55
N TRP A 155 -1.78 10.91 2.77
CA TRP A 155 -2.78 10.99 1.72
C TRP A 155 -2.57 9.90 0.65
N HIS A 156 -3.67 9.35 0.13
CA HIS A 156 -3.58 8.52 -1.07
C HIS A 156 -3.24 9.40 -2.29
N PRO A 157 -2.30 9.00 -3.18
CA PRO A 157 -1.91 9.81 -4.33
C PRO A 157 -3.08 10.24 -5.24
N ALA A 158 -4.14 9.43 -5.35
CA ALA A 158 -5.35 9.81 -6.07
C ALA A 158 -6.09 11.02 -5.45
N ALA A 159 -5.93 11.26 -4.15
CA ALA A 159 -6.49 12.45 -3.51
C ALA A 159 -5.73 13.73 -3.90
N LEU A 160 -4.44 13.61 -4.18
CA LEU A 160 -3.58 14.71 -4.63
C LEU A 160 -3.89 15.16 -6.06
N LEU A 161 -4.41 14.23 -6.89
CA LEU A 161 -4.87 14.55 -8.25
C LEU A 161 -6.18 15.34 -8.26
N ARG A 162 -7.01 15.18 -7.21
CA ARG A 162 -8.28 15.90 -7.03
C ARG A 162 -8.13 17.22 -6.27
N ASP A 163 -7.12 17.28 -5.39
CA ASP A 163 -6.87 18.44 -4.53
C ASP A 163 -5.36 18.60 -4.36
N GLU A 164 -4.81 19.52 -5.14
CA GLU A 164 -3.36 19.77 -5.19
C GLU A 164 -2.79 20.32 -3.89
N THR A 165 -3.61 20.95 -3.05
CA THR A 165 -3.14 21.50 -1.76
C THR A 165 -2.58 20.40 -0.86
N LYS A 166 -3.06 19.17 -0.99
CA LYS A 166 -2.58 17.99 -0.27
C LYS A 166 -1.18 17.54 -0.65
N LYS A 167 -0.64 18.00 -1.79
CA LYS A 167 0.72 17.64 -2.23
C LYS A 167 1.78 18.09 -1.22
N ILE A 168 1.60 19.28 -0.62
CA ILE A 168 2.54 19.82 0.38
C ILE A 168 2.60 18.91 1.61
N ASP A 169 1.45 18.49 2.09
CA ASP A 169 1.34 17.60 3.24
C ASP A 169 1.92 16.22 2.95
N PHE A 170 1.56 15.64 1.81
CA PHE A 170 2.10 14.36 1.36
C PHE A 170 3.63 14.39 1.28
N TRP A 171 4.19 15.47 0.72
CA TRP A 171 5.64 15.66 0.66
C TRP A 171 6.29 15.75 2.05
N LYS A 172 5.67 16.46 2.98
CA LYS A 172 6.14 16.55 4.38
C LYS A 172 6.14 15.18 5.05
N ASP A 173 5.06 14.41 4.87
CA ASP A 173 4.96 13.07 5.45
C ASP A 173 6.05 12.14 4.92
N LEU A 174 6.32 12.16 3.62
CA LEU A 174 7.39 11.35 3.01
C LEU A 174 8.79 11.80 3.46
N LYS A 175 9.01 13.10 3.71
CA LYS A 175 10.27 13.59 4.32
C LYS A 175 10.47 13.01 5.72
N GLU A 176 9.42 12.94 6.53
CA GLU A 176 9.50 12.30 7.84
C GLU A 176 9.81 10.80 7.72
N VAL A 177 9.24 10.12 6.72
CA VAL A 177 9.59 8.72 6.42
C VAL A 177 11.07 8.58 6.08
N LYS A 178 11.58 9.42 5.17
CA LYS A 178 13.01 9.41 4.81
C LYS A 178 13.89 9.65 6.03
N LYS A 179 13.60 10.68 6.81
CA LYS A 179 14.35 10.99 8.03
C LYS A 179 14.40 9.80 8.98
N LYS A 180 13.25 9.15 9.24
CA LYS A 180 13.17 7.96 10.09
C LYS A 180 13.95 6.79 9.51
N ALA A 181 13.91 6.60 8.19
CA ALA A 181 14.66 5.55 7.52
C ALA A 181 16.18 5.78 7.65
N ASP A 182 16.66 7.02 7.49
CA ASP A 182 18.05 7.41 7.70
C ASP A 182 18.49 7.16 9.16
N GLU A 183 17.65 7.56 10.15
CA GLU A 183 17.91 7.33 11.58
C GLU A 183 18.04 5.85 11.93
N LEU A 184 17.29 4.99 11.26
CA LEU A 184 17.30 3.54 11.46
C LEU A 184 18.32 2.81 10.58
N GLY A 185 19.05 3.52 9.70
CA GLY A 185 20.01 2.93 8.77
C GLY A 185 19.40 1.97 7.75
N LEU A 186 18.15 2.23 7.31
CA LEU A 186 17.41 1.36 6.41
C LEU A 186 17.87 1.50 4.95
N ASN A 187 17.66 0.43 4.18
CA ASN A 187 17.94 0.40 2.75
C ASN A 187 16.66 0.73 1.96
N TYR A 188 16.63 1.86 1.24
CA TYR A 188 15.48 2.33 0.48
C TYR A 188 15.84 3.03 -0.84
#